data_d6a42d5d2aa5c03f308b22d697150951
#
_entry.id   d6a42d5d2aa5c03f308b22d697150951
#
_cell.length_a   1.000
_cell.length_b   1.000
_cell.length_c   1.000
_cell.angle_alpha   90.00
_cell.angle_beta   90.00
_cell.angle_gamma   90.00
#
_symmetry.space_group_name_H-M   'P 1'
#
loop_
_entity.id
_entity.type
_entity.pdbx_description
1 polymer ?
#
loop_
_entity_poly.entity_id
_entity_poly.type
_entity_poly.pdbx_seq_one_letter_code
_entity_poly.pdbx_strand_id
1 'polypeptide(L)'
;MRSKSEELMLRIREYIESYFERYSSTPTVREIAGAMKIAVSSAHRYLVAMAEKDMVFYENGTLSTPKIRRMNPAVSPAAIVGSIPCGSPEEKEAHVEEYLPLSVSFFGKGDFYALRASGSSMTGAQIDDGDLVIIRQQHTAQIGEIVVALTDEDKNTLKRLLYDDDRQSYYLHPENKDMADIYVSGLRVQGVATHVIKAL
;
A
#
# COMPACT_ATOMS: atom_id res chain seq x y z
N MET A 1 -34.09 0.00 26.45
CA MET A 1 -34.05 -1.48 26.67
C MET A 1 -33.75 -2.13 25.33
N ARG A 2 -32.58 -2.81 25.19
CA ARG A 2 -32.22 -3.53 23.95
C ARG A 2 -33.13 -4.73 23.76
N SER A 3 -33.55 -5.03 22.52
CA SER A 3 -34.34 -6.24 22.25
C SER A 3 -33.46 -7.49 22.41
N LYS A 4 -34.08 -8.68 22.73
CA LYS A 4 -33.33 -9.96 22.75
C LYS A 4 -32.56 -10.24 21.45
N SER A 5 -33.06 -9.72 20.31
CA SER A 5 -32.42 -9.83 19.01
C SER A 5 -31.14 -9.00 18.92
N GLU A 6 -31.14 -7.78 19.45
CA GLU A 6 -29.96 -6.90 19.46
C GLU A 6 -28.85 -7.40 20.40
N GLU A 7 -29.24 -7.95 21.52
CA GLU A 7 -28.29 -8.56 22.46
C GLU A 7 -27.57 -9.77 21.83
N LEU A 8 -28.29 -10.59 21.09
CA LEU A 8 -27.71 -11.74 20.40
C LEU A 8 -26.79 -11.27 19.26
N MET A 9 -27.12 -10.22 18.50
CA MET A 9 -26.25 -9.64 17.48
C MET A 9 -24.91 -9.13 18.07
N LEU A 10 -24.96 -8.48 19.23
CA LEU A 10 -23.75 -8.03 19.92
C LEU A 10 -22.88 -9.21 20.34
N ARG A 11 -23.47 -10.26 20.91
CA ARG A 11 -22.74 -11.49 21.30
C ARG A 11 -22.13 -12.20 20.11
N ILE A 12 -22.81 -12.24 18.96
CA ILE A 12 -22.28 -12.80 17.70
C ILE A 12 -21.06 -11.99 17.28
N ARG A 13 -21.14 -10.66 17.28
CA ARG A 13 -20.01 -9.79 16.92
C ARG A 13 -18.81 -9.99 17.86
N GLU A 14 -19.04 -9.99 19.16
CA GLU A 14 -17.99 -10.24 20.16
C GLU A 14 -17.32 -11.61 19.97
N TYR A 15 -18.11 -12.65 19.66
CA TYR A 15 -17.58 -13.97 19.37
C TYR A 15 -16.70 -13.96 18.10
N ILE A 16 -17.13 -13.31 17.02
CA ILE A 16 -16.35 -13.19 15.77
C ILE A 16 -15.01 -12.50 16.07
N GLU A 17 -15.03 -11.40 16.82
CA GLU A 17 -13.84 -10.63 17.14
C GLU A 17 -12.87 -11.40 18.03
N SER A 18 -13.35 -12.05 19.08
CA SER A 18 -12.51 -12.87 19.98
C SER A 18 -11.97 -14.14 19.30
N TYR A 19 -12.72 -14.72 18.37
CA TYR A 19 -12.25 -15.82 17.56
C TYR A 19 -11.09 -15.40 16.67
N PHE A 20 -11.21 -14.23 16.02
CA PHE A 20 -10.16 -13.67 15.18
C PHE A 20 -8.88 -13.35 15.99
N GLU A 21 -9.01 -12.77 17.18
CA GLU A 21 -7.87 -12.50 18.07
C GLU A 21 -7.09 -13.77 18.44
N ARG A 22 -7.80 -14.90 18.57
CA ARG A 22 -7.18 -16.18 18.98
C ARG A 22 -6.61 -16.98 17.81
N TYR A 23 -7.29 -16.96 16.65
CA TYR A 23 -6.98 -17.88 15.54
C TYR A 23 -6.52 -17.16 14.26
N SER A 24 -6.47 -15.82 14.25
CA SER A 24 -6.16 -14.99 13.07
C SER A 24 -7.04 -15.29 11.85
N SER A 25 -8.21 -15.88 12.08
CA SER A 25 -9.21 -16.24 11.09
C SER A 25 -10.62 -15.99 11.62
N THR A 26 -11.60 -15.80 10.73
CA THR A 26 -12.99 -15.61 11.14
C THR A 26 -13.73 -16.95 11.27
N PRO A 27 -14.67 -17.08 12.22
CA PRO A 27 -15.43 -18.31 12.39
C PRO A 27 -16.41 -18.54 11.23
N THR A 28 -16.66 -19.80 10.92
CA THR A 28 -17.72 -20.20 9.99
C THR A 28 -19.09 -19.98 10.59
N VAL A 29 -20.13 -19.92 9.74
CA VAL A 29 -21.54 -19.81 10.20
C VAL A 29 -21.93 -20.98 11.14
N ARG A 30 -21.34 -22.17 10.93
CA ARG A 30 -21.57 -23.35 11.80
C ARG A 30 -20.98 -23.17 13.19
N GLU A 31 -19.77 -22.62 13.29
CA GLU A 31 -19.11 -22.34 14.57
C GLU A 31 -19.86 -21.25 15.33
N ILE A 32 -20.33 -20.19 14.65
CA ILE A 32 -21.19 -19.16 15.26
C ILE A 32 -22.49 -19.78 15.78
N ALA A 33 -23.16 -20.61 14.96
CA ALA A 33 -24.38 -21.28 15.37
C ALA A 33 -24.19 -22.16 16.62
N GLY A 34 -23.11 -22.92 16.66
CA GLY A 34 -22.72 -23.75 17.81
C GLY A 34 -22.44 -22.92 19.08
N ALA A 35 -21.65 -21.86 18.95
CA ALA A 35 -21.29 -20.97 20.05
C ALA A 35 -22.52 -20.23 20.62
N MET A 36 -23.45 -19.81 19.78
CA MET A 36 -24.68 -19.13 20.18
C MET A 36 -25.83 -20.07 20.56
N LYS A 37 -25.66 -21.39 20.35
CA LYS A 37 -26.70 -22.44 20.57
C LYS A 37 -27.97 -22.16 19.78
N ILE A 38 -27.83 -21.80 18.49
CA ILE A 38 -28.92 -21.54 17.55
C ILE A 38 -28.77 -22.40 16.28
N ALA A 39 -29.84 -22.52 15.48
CA ALA A 39 -29.77 -23.20 14.19
C ALA A 39 -28.86 -22.43 13.22
N VAL A 40 -28.16 -23.15 12.31
CA VAL A 40 -27.28 -22.55 11.28
C VAL A 40 -28.04 -21.57 10.40
N SER A 41 -29.28 -21.89 10.02
CA SER A 41 -30.15 -21.00 9.25
C SER A 41 -30.48 -19.69 10.00
N SER A 42 -30.58 -19.75 11.33
CA SER A 42 -30.79 -18.57 12.17
C SER A 42 -29.53 -17.74 12.26
N ALA A 43 -28.34 -18.36 12.44
CA ALA A 43 -27.06 -17.66 12.43
C ALA A 43 -26.85 -16.90 11.12
N HIS A 44 -27.11 -17.55 9.97
CA HIS A 44 -27.05 -16.90 8.65
C HIS A 44 -27.96 -15.68 8.57
N ARG A 45 -29.24 -15.80 8.97
CA ARG A 45 -30.18 -14.66 8.97
C ARG A 45 -29.72 -13.52 9.86
N TYR A 46 -29.11 -13.84 11.02
CA TYR A 46 -28.53 -12.80 11.89
C TYR A 46 -27.36 -12.10 11.22
N LEU A 47 -26.45 -12.83 10.56
CA LEU A 47 -25.32 -12.21 9.84
C LEU A 47 -25.78 -11.28 8.71
N VAL A 48 -26.81 -11.67 7.93
CA VAL A 48 -27.41 -10.81 6.91
C VAL A 48 -28.00 -9.54 7.53
N ALA A 49 -28.82 -9.68 8.58
CA ALA A 49 -29.41 -8.52 9.27
C ALA A 49 -28.38 -7.63 9.96
N MET A 50 -27.25 -8.20 10.43
CA MET A 50 -26.15 -7.46 10.99
C MET A 50 -25.35 -6.72 9.92
N ALA A 51 -25.24 -7.28 8.71
CA ALA A 51 -24.61 -6.62 7.58
C ALA A 51 -25.42 -5.39 7.12
N GLU A 52 -26.75 -5.49 7.07
CA GLU A 52 -27.65 -4.36 6.78
C GLU A 52 -27.53 -3.21 7.82
N LYS A 53 -27.04 -3.52 9.01
CA LYS A 53 -26.82 -2.55 10.11
C LYS A 53 -25.35 -2.12 10.26
N ASP A 54 -24.49 -2.44 9.32
CA ASP A 54 -23.05 -2.17 9.36
C ASP A 54 -22.32 -2.74 10.60
N MET A 55 -22.91 -3.73 11.26
CA MET A 55 -22.29 -4.39 12.43
C MET A 55 -21.24 -5.41 12.01
N VAL A 56 -21.40 -6.04 10.85
CA VAL A 56 -20.46 -6.96 10.21
C VAL A 56 -20.44 -6.72 8.70
N PHE A 57 -19.38 -7.20 8.04
CA PHE A 57 -19.33 -7.37 6.59
C PHE A 57 -19.50 -8.85 6.29
N TYR A 58 -20.55 -9.20 5.56
CA TYR A 58 -20.86 -10.58 5.23
C TYR A 58 -21.30 -10.70 3.78
N GLU A 59 -20.38 -11.12 2.92
CA GLU A 59 -20.58 -11.20 1.47
C GLU A 59 -19.76 -12.35 0.88
N ASN A 60 -20.35 -13.16 0.01
CA ASN A 60 -19.69 -14.26 -0.70
C ASN A 60 -18.91 -15.23 0.21
N GLY A 61 -19.44 -15.50 1.41
CA GLY A 61 -18.79 -16.36 2.41
C GLY A 61 -17.67 -15.67 3.21
N THR A 62 -17.32 -14.44 2.86
CA THR A 62 -16.36 -13.63 3.63
C THR A 62 -17.08 -12.95 4.78
N LEU A 63 -16.56 -13.15 6.00
CA LEU A 63 -17.08 -12.55 7.23
C LEU A 63 -15.99 -11.65 7.85
N SER A 64 -16.38 -10.44 8.26
CA SER A 64 -15.49 -9.54 8.98
C SER A 64 -16.28 -8.57 9.86
N THR A 65 -15.62 -7.89 10.79
CA THR A 65 -16.21 -6.77 11.55
C THR A 65 -15.43 -5.49 11.29
N PRO A 66 -15.98 -4.30 11.61
CA PRO A 66 -15.22 -3.05 11.53
C PRO A 66 -13.93 -3.08 12.34
N LYS A 67 -13.89 -3.80 13.46
CA LYS A 67 -12.70 -3.98 14.30
C LYS A 67 -11.66 -4.84 13.58
N ILE A 68 -12.05 -6.00 13.06
CA ILE A 68 -11.16 -6.92 12.33
C ILE A 68 -10.55 -6.24 11.09
N ARG A 69 -11.36 -5.47 10.32
CA ARG A 69 -10.83 -4.73 9.16
C ARG A 69 -9.78 -3.68 9.54
N ARG A 70 -9.89 -3.08 10.73
CA ARG A 70 -8.84 -2.19 11.24
C ARG A 70 -7.59 -2.93 11.71
N MET A 71 -7.76 -4.12 12.28
CA MET A 71 -6.64 -4.96 12.74
C MET A 71 -5.92 -5.68 11.58
N ASN A 72 -6.66 -6.00 10.52
CA ASN A 72 -6.14 -6.66 9.32
C ASN A 72 -6.51 -5.84 8.07
N PRO A 73 -5.87 -4.69 7.86
CA PRO A 73 -6.14 -3.85 6.70
C PRO A 73 -5.77 -4.59 5.40
N ALA A 74 -6.52 -4.31 4.33
CA ALA A 74 -6.14 -4.77 3.00
C ALA A 74 -4.71 -4.31 2.69
N VAL A 75 -3.88 -5.22 2.19
CA VAL A 75 -2.51 -4.92 1.79
C VAL A 75 -2.34 -5.08 0.28
N SER A 76 -1.49 -4.24 -0.31
CA SER A 76 -1.00 -4.35 -1.68
C SER A 76 0.48 -4.74 -1.62
N PRO A 77 0.92 -5.78 -2.31
CA PRO A 77 2.34 -6.13 -2.34
C PRO A 77 3.10 -5.09 -3.16
N ALA A 78 4.20 -4.57 -2.63
CA ALA A 78 5.16 -3.73 -3.34
C ALA A 78 6.49 -4.49 -3.47
N ALA A 79 6.94 -4.72 -4.69
CA ALA A 79 8.23 -5.35 -4.93
C ALA A 79 9.35 -4.41 -4.45
N ILE A 80 10.29 -4.93 -3.65
CA ILE A 80 11.53 -4.23 -3.31
C ILE A 80 12.54 -4.48 -4.41
N VAL A 81 13.05 -3.41 -5.01
CA VAL A 81 14.05 -3.46 -6.08
C VAL A 81 15.29 -2.67 -5.68
N GLY A 82 16.46 -3.25 -5.86
CA GLY A 82 17.74 -2.58 -5.58
C GLY A 82 18.11 -1.54 -6.65
N SER A 83 17.70 -1.81 -7.89
CA SER A 83 17.78 -0.86 -9.00
C SER A 83 16.57 -1.07 -9.90
N ILE A 84 16.11 -0.01 -10.58
CA ILE A 84 15.00 -0.15 -11.53
C ILE A 84 15.58 -0.63 -12.85
N PRO A 85 15.26 -1.84 -13.31
CA PRO A 85 15.75 -2.32 -14.60
C PRO A 85 15.08 -1.53 -15.74
N CYS A 86 15.88 -1.14 -16.72
CA CYS A 86 15.43 -0.58 -17.98
C CYS A 86 15.18 -1.75 -18.93
N GLY A 87 14.02 -2.41 -18.87
CA GLY A 87 13.82 -3.58 -19.71
C GLY A 87 12.41 -4.13 -19.72
N SER A 88 12.28 -5.33 -20.30
CA SER A 88 11.02 -6.06 -20.40
C SER A 88 10.44 -6.41 -19.01
N PRO A 89 9.14 -6.75 -18.90
CA PRO A 89 8.54 -7.20 -17.64
C PRO A 89 9.29 -8.37 -17.01
N GLU A 90 9.84 -9.29 -17.80
CA GLU A 90 10.60 -10.45 -17.34
C GLU A 90 11.94 -10.06 -16.70
N GLU A 91 12.61 -9.02 -17.22
CA GLU A 91 13.83 -8.48 -16.62
C GLU A 91 13.54 -7.72 -15.31
N LYS A 92 12.34 -7.14 -15.16
CA LYS A 92 11.91 -6.49 -13.91
C LYS A 92 11.71 -7.51 -12.79
N GLU A 93 11.13 -8.67 -13.06
CA GLU A 93 10.93 -9.74 -12.07
C GLU A 93 12.25 -10.35 -11.59
N ALA A 94 13.28 -10.38 -12.42
CA ALA A 94 14.59 -10.93 -12.07
C ALA A 94 15.37 -10.12 -11.01
N HIS A 95 14.93 -8.88 -10.71
CA HIS A 95 15.59 -7.96 -9.77
C HIS A 95 14.79 -7.70 -8.49
N VAL A 96 13.70 -8.44 -8.27
CA VAL A 96 12.91 -8.32 -7.03
C VAL A 96 13.65 -9.00 -5.89
N GLU A 97 13.99 -8.25 -4.85
CA GLU A 97 14.61 -8.79 -3.63
C GLU A 97 13.58 -9.46 -2.73
N GLU A 98 12.47 -8.80 -2.50
CA GLU A 98 11.42 -9.21 -1.58
C GLU A 98 10.13 -8.44 -1.89
N TYR A 99 9.00 -8.81 -1.27
CA TYR A 99 7.75 -8.07 -1.32
C TYR A 99 7.41 -7.45 0.02
N LEU A 100 7.18 -6.13 0.03
CA LEU A 100 6.71 -5.38 1.19
C LEU A 100 5.18 -5.28 1.17
N PRO A 101 4.45 -5.75 2.20
CA PRO A 101 3.01 -5.59 2.29
C PRO A 101 2.65 -4.16 2.70
N LEU A 102 2.12 -3.36 1.77
CA LEU A 102 1.68 -1.99 2.03
C LEU A 102 0.21 -1.94 2.41
N SER A 103 -0.12 -1.35 3.55
CA SER A 103 -1.51 -1.16 3.98
C SER A 103 -2.25 -0.19 3.05
N VAL A 104 -3.33 -0.66 2.40
CA VAL A 104 -4.16 0.18 1.53
C VAL A 104 -4.80 1.35 2.28
N SER A 105 -5.05 1.21 3.58
CA SER A 105 -5.61 2.28 4.41
C SER A 105 -4.63 3.43 4.66
N PHE A 106 -3.32 3.18 4.58
CA PHE A 106 -2.26 4.16 4.79
C PHE A 106 -1.72 4.71 3.47
N PHE A 107 -1.36 3.83 2.53
CA PHE A 107 -0.73 4.22 1.25
C PHE A 107 -1.75 4.52 0.14
N GLY A 108 -3.02 4.16 0.34
CA GLY A 108 -4.06 4.25 -0.69
C GLY A 108 -4.04 3.05 -1.64
N LYS A 109 -4.93 3.10 -2.65
CA LYS A 109 -4.97 2.12 -3.73
C LYS A 109 -4.02 2.56 -4.85
N GLY A 110 -3.37 1.61 -5.49
CA GLY A 110 -2.48 1.84 -6.64
C GLY A 110 -1.43 0.75 -6.75
N ASP A 111 -0.65 0.83 -7.80
CA ASP A 111 0.50 -0.04 -8.01
C ASP A 111 1.73 0.65 -7.42
N PHE A 112 2.38 -0.06 -6.50
CA PHE A 112 3.55 0.44 -5.80
C PHE A 112 4.72 -0.52 -5.94
N TYR A 113 5.91 0.04 -5.90
CA TYR A 113 7.15 -0.69 -5.64
C TYR A 113 7.99 0.09 -4.64
N ALA A 114 8.94 -0.58 -4.00
CA ALA A 114 9.90 0.04 -3.11
C ALA A 114 11.29 0.04 -3.79
N LEU A 115 11.90 1.21 -3.87
CA LEU A 115 13.25 1.38 -4.38
C LEU A 115 14.22 1.52 -3.21
N ARG A 116 15.28 0.71 -3.20
CA ARG A 116 16.39 0.95 -2.27
C ARG A 116 17.24 2.10 -2.80
N ALA A 117 17.26 3.21 -2.07
CA ALA A 117 18.06 4.37 -2.41
C ALA A 117 19.56 4.01 -2.38
N SER A 118 20.31 4.55 -3.33
CA SER A 118 21.77 4.38 -3.40
C SER A 118 22.45 5.72 -3.64
N GLY A 119 23.47 5.98 -2.84
CA GLY A 119 24.26 7.20 -2.90
C GLY A 119 23.64 8.39 -2.16
N SER A 120 24.26 9.57 -2.32
CA SER A 120 23.95 10.77 -1.52
C SER A 120 23.18 11.85 -2.28
N SER A 121 22.67 11.55 -3.47
CA SER A 121 22.08 12.59 -4.33
C SER A 121 20.75 13.18 -3.84
N MET A 122 20.12 12.54 -2.84
CA MET A 122 18.81 12.95 -2.32
C MET A 122 18.82 13.23 -0.80
N THR A 123 20.00 13.42 -0.21
CA THR A 123 20.19 13.65 1.24
C THR A 123 19.51 14.94 1.72
N GLY A 124 19.45 15.99 0.89
CA GLY A 124 18.72 17.21 1.20
C GLY A 124 17.21 17.03 1.32
N ALA A 125 16.65 15.99 0.70
CA ALA A 125 15.28 15.56 0.86
C ALA A 125 15.13 14.50 1.96
N GLN A 126 16.16 14.27 2.79
CA GLN A 126 16.19 13.26 3.85
C GLN A 126 16.00 11.82 3.32
N ILE A 127 16.51 11.55 2.13
CA ILE A 127 16.60 10.20 1.55
C ILE A 127 18.09 9.84 1.52
N ASP A 128 18.47 8.92 2.39
CA ASP A 128 19.86 8.50 2.59
C ASP A 128 20.13 7.16 1.88
N ASP A 129 21.40 6.83 1.76
CA ASP A 129 21.84 5.54 1.20
C ASP A 129 21.26 4.37 2.01
N GLY A 130 20.64 3.40 1.32
CA GLY A 130 19.99 2.22 1.92
C GLY A 130 18.52 2.41 2.32
N ASP A 131 17.99 3.63 2.34
CA ASP A 131 16.57 3.87 2.61
C ASP A 131 15.66 3.18 1.59
N LEU A 132 14.47 2.74 2.06
CA LEU A 132 13.44 2.24 1.15
C LEU A 132 12.48 3.37 0.79
N VAL A 133 12.45 3.75 -0.48
CA VAL A 133 11.54 4.77 -1.01
C VAL A 133 10.35 4.09 -1.66
N ILE A 134 9.15 4.38 -1.16
CA ILE A 134 7.90 3.86 -1.74
C ILE A 134 7.52 4.72 -2.93
N ILE A 135 7.44 4.08 -4.08
CA ILE A 135 7.16 4.70 -5.37
C ILE A 135 5.77 4.27 -5.84
N ARG A 136 4.90 5.24 -6.14
CA ARG A 136 3.67 4.99 -6.88
C ARG A 136 4.00 4.91 -8.36
N GLN A 137 3.69 3.80 -9.01
CA GLN A 137 3.92 3.61 -10.44
C GLN A 137 2.96 4.48 -11.25
N GLN A 138 3.50 5.42 -11.99
CA GLN A 138 2.75 6.31 -12.90
C GLN A 138 3.70 6.97 -13.89
N HIS A 139 3.15 7.42 -15.03
CA HIS A 139 3.95 8.01 -16.13
C HIS A 139 3.90 9.55 -16.17
N THR A 140 3.21 10.17 -15.23
CA THR A 140 3.09 11.62 -15.10
C THR A 140 3.49 12.07 -13.71
N ALA A 141 4.04 13.26 -13.57
CA ALA A 141 4.37 13.88 -12.30
C ALA A 141 4.15 15.39 -12.36
N GLN A 142 3.99 16.00 -11.20
CA GLN A 142 3.92 17.46 -11.06
C GLN A 142 5.32 18.03 -10.79
N ILE A 143 5.52 19.29 -11.14
CA ILE A 143 6.74 20.03 -10.80
C ILE A 143 6.86 20.07 -9.29
N GLY A 144 8.05 19.78 -8.77
CA GLY A 144 8.35 19.70 -7.34
C GLY A 144 8.25 18.29 -6.75
N GLU A 145 7.67 17.32 -7.45
CA GLU A 145 7.64 15.93 -6.97
C GLU A 145 9.01 15.24 -7.14
N ILE A 146 9.30 14.32 -6.23
CA ILE A 146 10.46 13.42 -6.36
C ILE A 146 10.02 12.25 -7.22
N VAL A 147 10.73 12.04 -8.32
CA VAL A 147 10.37 11.06 -9.35
C VAL A 147 11.48 10.04 -9.57
N VAL A 148 11.05 8.86 -9.94
CA VAL A 148 11.94 7.94 -10.66
C VAL A 148 11.77 8.23 -12.13
N ALA A 149 12.85 8.63 -12.77
CA ALA A 149 12.88 8.96 -14.18
C ALA A 149 14.00 8.20 -14.91
N LEU A 150 13.74 7.87 -16.17
CA LEU A 150 14.72 7.33 -17.07
C LEU A 150 15.41 8.49 -17.78
N THR A 151 16.74 8.51 -17.73
CA THR A 151 17.57 9.50 -18.43
C THR A 151 17.79 9.12 -19.90
N ASP A 152 18.34 10.04 -20.70
CA ASP A 152 18.71 9.80 -22.10
C ASP A 152 19.73 8.66 -22.28
N GLU A 153 20.48 8.34 -21.22
CA GLU A 153 21.43 7.21 -21.19
C GLU A 153 20.77 5.87 -20.78
N ASP A 154 19.43 5.80 -20.75
CA ASP A 154 18.64 4.66 -20.27
C ASP A 154 18.97 4.26 -18.80
N LYS A 155 19.40 5.22 -17.98
CA LYS A 155 19.63 5.01 -16.55
C LYS A 155 18.45 5.53 -15.74
N ASN A 156 17.99 4.72 -14.81
CA ASN A 156 17.00 5.15 -13.82
C ASN A 156 17.66 5.99 -12.73
N THR A 157 17.00 7.07 -12.36
CA THR A 157 17.45 7.96 -11.29
C THR A 157 16.27 8.46 -10.45
N LEU A 158 16.53 8.69 -9.15
CA LEU A 158 15.58 9.32 -8.23
C LEU A 158 16.02 10.77 -8.03
N LYS A 159 15.18 11.73 -8.46
CA LYS A 159 15.48 13.17 -8.42
C LYS A 159 14.20 13.97 -8.22
N ARG A 160 14.33 15.24 -7.85
CA ARG A 160 13.19 16.17 -7.91
C ARG A 160 12.99 16.67 -9.33
N LEU A 161 11.74 16.60 -9.79
CA LEU A 161 11.35 17.14 -11.08
C LEU A 161 11.13 18.64 -10.96
N LEU A 162 11.87 19.43 -11.74
CA LEU A 162 11.71 20.88 -11.82
C LEU A 162 11.59 21.33 -13.28
N TYR A 163 11.21 22.59 -13.46
CA TYR A 163 11.09 23.23 -14.79
C TYR A 163 11.89 24.51 -14.82
N ASP A 164 12.64 24.71 -15.90
CA ASP A 164 13.46 25.88 -16.17
C ASP A 164 12.72 26.76 -17.18
N ASP A 165 12.23 27.92 -16.75
CA ASP A 165 11.47 28.85 -17.57
C ASP A 165 12.34 29.49 -18.67
N ASP A 166 13.63 29.71 -18.41
CA ASP A 166 14.54 30.32 -19.39
C ASP A 166 14.87 29.34 -20.53
N ARG A 167 15.03 28.07 -20.19
CA ARG A 167 15.32 27.00 -21.14
C ARG A 167 14.07 26.32 -21.71
N GLN A 168 12.88 26.64 -21.17
CA GLN A 168 11.61 26.02 -21.51
C GLN A 168 11.70 24.48 -21.47
N SER A 169 12.36 23.93 -20.43
CA SER A 169 12.62 22.49 -20.32
C SER A 169 12.53 21.97 -18.89
N TYR A 170 12.13 20.70 -18.76
CA TYR A 170 12.22 20.00 -17.48
C TYR A 170 13.65 19.57 -17.19
N TYR A 171 13.98 19.53 -15.91
CA TYR A 171 15.24 18.98 -15.43
C TYR A 171 15.06 18.20 -14.14
N LEU A 172 16.02 17.34 -13.84
CA LEU A 172 16.06 16.49 -12.67
C LEU A 172 17.08 17.07 -11.70
N HIS A 173 16.60 17.56 -10.55
CA HIS A 173 17.39 18.22 -9.52
C HIS A 173 17.79 17.23 -8.43
N PRO A 174 19.09 17.01 -8.18
CA PRO A 174 19.53 16.30 -7.00
C PRO A 174 19.32 17.16 -5.76
N GLU A 175 18.82 16.60 -4.71
CA GLU A 175 18.72 17.22 -3.38
C GLU A 175 20.09 17.14 -2.66
N ASN A 176 21.15 17.59 -3.35
CA ASN A 176 22.51 17.63 -2.85
C ASN A 176 23.26 18.77 -3.51
N LYS A 177 23.76 19.72 -2.70
CA LYS A 177 24.40 20.96 -3.17
C LYS A 177 25.68 20.73 -3.99
N ASP A 178 26.31 19.58 -3.81
CA ASP A 178 27.56 19.22 -4.50
C ASP A 178 27.31 18.55 -5.86
N MET A 179 26.05 18.42 -6.29
CA MET A 179 25.66 17.76 -7.53
C MET A 179 24.95 18.73 -8.48
N ALA A 180 25.23 18.60 -9.76
CA ALA A 180 24.62 19.42 -10.80
C ALA A 180 23.24 18.90 -11.24
N ASP A 181 22.40 19.81 -11.73
CA ASP A 181 21.14 19.49 -12.38
C ASP A 181 21.34 18.67 -13.65
N ILE A 182 20.39 17.77 -13.91
CA ILE A 182 20.40 16.91 -15.10
C ILE A 182 19.31 17.36 -16.03
N TYR A 183 19.69 17.99 -17.14
CA TYR A 183 18.78 18.33 -18.23
C TYR A 183 18.59 17.13 -19.15
N VAL A 184 17.34 16.80 -19.47
CA VAL A 184 16.97 15.62 -20.29
C VAL A 184 16.24 16.07 -21.54
N SER A 185 16.54 15.46 -22.67
CA SER A 185 15.89 15.76 -23.95
C SER A 185 14.48 15.19 -24.02
N GLY A 186 14.22 14.12 -23.27
CA GLY A 186 12.92 13.47 -23.13
C GLY A 186 12.73 12.89 -21.74
N LEU A 187 11.78 13.43 -20.99
CA LEU A 187 11.47 12.94 -19.65
C LEU A 187 10.55 11.73 -19.73
N ARG A 188 11.02 10.59 -19.20
CA ARG A 188 10.20 9.38 -19.00
C ARG A 188 10.07 9.08 -17.51
N VAL A 189 8.96 9.53 -16.90
CA VAL A 189 8.64 9.23 -15.51
C VAL A 189 8.18 7.78 -15.39
N GLN A 190 8.72 7.05 -14.43
CA GLN A 190 8.34 5.67 -14.11
C GLN A 190 7.55 5.57 -12.81
N GLY A 191 7.60 6.62 -11.99
CA GLY A 191 6.84 6.69 -10.75
C GLY A 191 7.19 7.92 -9.93
N VAL A 192 6.37 8.17 -8.92
CA VAL A 192 6.51 9.27 -7.97
C VAL A 192 6.75 8.72 -6.58
N ALA A 193 7.76 9.26 -5.89
CA ALA A 193 8.05 8.92 -4.50
C ALA A 193 6.96 9.47 -3.58
N THR A 194 6.43 8.61 -2.73
CA THR A 194 5.34 8.97 -1.81
C THR A 194 5.77 8.94 -0.34
N HIS A 195 6.62 7.98 0.03
CA HIS A 195 7.07 7.78 1.41
C HIS A 195 8.50 7.27 1.44
N VAL A 196 9.17 7.48 2.57
CA VAL A 196 10.50 6.91 2.86
C VAL A 196 10.40 6.09 4.14
N ILE A 197 10.95 4.89 4.12
CA ILE A 197 11.10 4.02 5.28
C ILE A 197 12.58 3.97 5.61
N LYS A 198 12.90 4.39 6.83
CA LYS A 198 14.29 4.42 7.36
C LYS A 198 14.47 3.36 8.43
N ALA A 199 15.63 2.72 8.46
CA ALA A 199 16.13 2.04 9.64
C ALA A 199 16.80 3.07 10.58
N LEU A 200 16.54 2.97 11.89
CA LEU A 200 17.12 3.84 12.91
C LEU A 200 18.40 3.23 13.48
#